data_b25ac049fdf086a539a4e46a5e1e629b
#
_entry.id   b25ac049fdf086a539a4e46a5e1e629b
#
_cell.length_a   1.000
_cell.length_b   1.000
_cell.length_c   1.000
_cell.angle_alpha   90.00
_cell.angle_beta   90.00
_cell.angle_gamma   90.00
#
_symmetry.space_group_name_H-M   'P 1'
#
loop_
_entity.id
_entity.type
_entity.pdbx_description
1 polymer ?
#
loop_
_entity_poly.entity_id
_entity_poly.type
_entity_poly.pdbx_seq_one_letter_code
_entity_poly.pdbx_strand_id
1 'polypeptide(L)'
;MFSQLTHDVVFALSSAPGRAAIALHRVTGAGCLNALLPFLRMPTKNLRTGATVKRNIDNLGHSQARYATLVNENDEVIDDCLVTFFSGPRSYTGEDTLEICAHGNPLITARLHSLLRQVGFREAKPGEFTQRAFLNGKIDLTRAEAIDQLIHADTQAGIELARDASDGRIHEVTTGLRNQITSALAYFEAHIDFADDEVGSYDAQSQLKQLSELRANLMRLSETYSTGLKMREGLKIAFLGKPNAGKSSLYNALLGYERAIVTDIPGTTRDVVEDRLMIGNRDFVLMDTAGVRETVDTVEQLGVARSISSASHADIICLVLDVSGCNINTIDSAVTSLAEELLKPLQSLSDKKLIIVLTKSDKWQNELLDSFKQKRQLTSFLQQSEVPVLATSTRESDISELSKILTQTHDDLLGAGRKSKSAILISKRQQDKTLLAIAALDSAIDLVEKKDFPEKIASMLNSSAHHVSEIVGEIGTEDVLENIFSSFCIGK
;
A
#
# COMPACT_ATOMS: atom_id res chain seq x y z
N MET A 1 -29.15 10.33 -7.67
CA MET A 1 -28.94 8.97 -8.17
C MET A 1 -28.31 8.04 -7.14
N PHE A 2 -27.68 8.57 -6.10
CA PHE A 2 -27.10 7.78 -4.98
C PHE A 2 -28.12 7.13 -4.01
N SER A 3 -29.42 7.42 -4.14
CA SER A 3 -30.44 6.99 -3.17
C SER A 3 -30.97 5.56 -3.35
N GLN A 4 -30.58 4.84 -4.38
CA GLN A 4 -31.09 3.47 -4.64
C GLN A 4 -30.23 2.35 -4.02
N LEU A 5 -28.96 2.61 -3.68
CA LEU A 5 -28.05 1.59 -3.12
C LEU A 5 -28.20 1.35 -1.61
N THR A 6 -29.01 2.15 -0.88
CA THR A 6 -29.04 2.16 0.59
C THR A 6 -30.31 1.58 1.20
N HIS A 7 -31.18 0.92 0.46
CA HIS A 7 -32.44 0.40 1.03
C HIS A 7 -32.48 -1.09 1.29
N ASP A 8 -31.51 -1.85 0.80
CA ASP A 8 -31.43 -3.29 1.02
C ASP A 8 -30.50 -3.66 2.18
N VAL A 9 -30.82 -4.76 2.85
CA VAL A 9 -29.95 -5.33 3.88
C VAL A 9 -28.98 -6.29 3.22
N VAL A 10 -27.68 -6.09 3.48
CA VAL A 10 -26.62 -6.94 2.95
C VAL A 10 -25.86 -7.66 4.06
N PHE A 11 -25.31 -8.82 3.73
CA PHE A 11 -24.50 -9.61 4.65
C PHE A 11 -23.27 -10.19 3.98
N ALA A 12 -22.24 -10.49 4.78
CA ALA A 12 -21.07 -11.23 4.34
C ALA A 12 -20.34 -11.93 5.50
N LEU A 13 -19.55 -12.94 5.16
CA LEU A 13 -18.49 -13.44 6.03
C LEU A 13 -17.33 -12.42 6.02
N SER A 14 -17.03 -11.83 7.18
CA SER A 14 -16.00 -10.80 7.34
C SER A 14 -14.66 -11.31 7.87
N SER A 15 -14.59 -12.56 8.33
CA SER A 15 -13.35 -13.27 8.66
C SER A 15 -12.87 -14.11 7.47
N ALA A 16 -11.61 -14.57 7.51
CA ALA A 16 -11.08 -15.48 6.49
C ALA A 16 -11.97 -16.73 6.35
N PRO A 17 -12.24 -17.21 5.12
CA PRO A 17 -13.05 -18.40 4.89
C PRO A 17 -12.29 -19.65 5.35
N GLY A 18 -13.05 -20.69 5.74
CA GLY A 18 -12.49 -21.98 6.12
C GLY A 18 -12.84 -22.40 7.54
N ARG A 19 -11.99 -23.27 8.13
CA ARG A 19 -12.18 -23.75 9.51
C ARG A 19 -11.38 -22.90 10.48
N ALA A 20 -12.07 -22.31 11.45
CA ALA A 20 -11.49 -21.48 12.49
C ALA A 20 -12.27 -21.67 13.80
N ALA A 21 -11.75 -21.18 14.91
CA ALA A 21 -12.50 -21.16 16.17
C ALA A 21 -13.76 -20.29 16.05
N ILE A 22 -13.67 -19.17 15.36
CA ILE A 22 -14.73 -18.15 15.21
C ILE A 22 -14.82 -17.72 13.75
N ALA A 23 -16.06 -17.53 13.26
CA ALA A 23 -16.37 -16.85 12.01
C ALA A 23 -17.24 -15.63 12.32
N LEU A 24 -16.81 -14.46 11.83
CA LEU A 24 -17.54 -13.20 11.96
C LEU A 24 -18.39 -12.96 10.71
N HIS A 25 -19.70 -12.91 10.89
CA HIS A 25 -20.64 -12.52 9.86
C HIS A 25 -21.15 -11.11 10.15
N ARG A 26 -21.10 -10.24 9.16
CA ARG A 26 -21.59 -8.86 9.26
C ARG A 26 -22.84 -8.69 8.41
N VAL A 27 -23.82 -7.98 8.96
CA VAL A 27 -25.08 -7.63 8.30
C VAL A 27 -25.26 -6.13 8.44
N THR A 28 -25.60 -5.40 7.39
CA THR A 28 -25.89 -3.96 7.49
C THR A 28 -27.08 -3.58 6.63
N GLY A 29 -27.84 -2.61 7.11
CA GLY A 29 -29.03 -2.05 6.45
C GLY A 29 -30.20 -1.84 7.41
N ALA A 30 -31.11 -0.99 7.00
CA ALA A 30 -32.26 -0.62 7.83
C ALA A 30 -33.13 -1.84 8.17
N GLY A 31 -33.44 -2.00 9.47
CA GLY A 31 -34.29 -3.07 9.94
C GLY A 31 -33.65 -4.46 10.06
N CYS A 32 -32.36 -4.60 9.83
CA CYS A 32 -31.64 -5.89 9.91
C CYS A 32 -31.82 -6.58 11.26
N LEU A 33 -31.85 -5.82 12.39
CA LEU A 33 -32.13 -6.37 13.71
C LEU A 33 -33.52 -6.99 13.80
N ASN A 34 -34.57 -6.23 13.43
CA ASN A 34 -35.95 -6.67 13.55
C ASN A 34 -36.22 -7.94 12.76
N ALA A 35 -35.61 -8.05 11.60
CA ALA A 35 -35.75 -9.22 10.74
C ALA A 35 -35.07 -10.49 11.30
N LEU A 36 -34.01 -10.32 12.10
CA LEU A 36 -33.25 -11.45 12.70
C LEU A 36 -33.68 -11.81 14.12
N LEU A 37 -34.32 -10.90 14.87
CA LEU A 37 -34.82 -11.16 16.23
C LEU A 37 -35.66 -12.46 16.34
N PRO A 38 -36.56 -12.81 15.38
CA PRO A 38 -37.34 -14.03 15.46
C PRO A 38 -36.52 -15.33 15.46
N PHE A 39 -35.26 -15.28 15.03
CA PHE A 39 -34.35 -16.43 14.93
C PHE A 39 -33.33 -16.47 16.06
N LEU A 40 -33.35 -15.53 17.00
CA LEU A 40 -32.43 -15.47 18.11
C LEU A 40 -33.12 -15.93 19.40
N ARG A 41 -32.53 -16.89 20.09
CA ARG A 41 -33.02 -17.46 21.34
C ARG A 41 -32.04 -17.17 22.48
N MET A 42 -32.56 -17.03 23.70
CA MET A 42 -31.74 -17.07 24.90
C MET A 42 -31.10 -18.47 25.02
N PRO A 43 -29.85 -18.59 25.50
CA PRO A 43 -29.20 -19.89 25.65
C PRO A 43 -30.04 -20.82 26.53
N THR A 44 -30.31 -22.02 26.04
CA THR A 44 -31.37 -22.91 26.50
C THR A 44 -31.03 -23.76 27.71
N LYS A 45 -29.82 -23.67 28.26
CA LYS A 45 -29.47 -24.47 29.47
C LYS A 45 -29.11 -23.56 30.63
N ASN A 46 -29.99 -23.53 31.59
CA ASN A 46 -29.60 -23.14 32.93
C ASN A 46 -28.74 -24.28 33.50
N LEU A 47 -27.42 -24.10 33.52
CA LEU A 47 -26.47 -25.09 34.03
C LEU A 47 -26.71 -25.51 35.47
N ARG A 48 -27.50 -24.75 36.24
CA ARG A 48 -27.88 -25.08 37.62
C ARG A 48 -29.18 -25.89 37.75
N THR A 49 -30.11 -25.74 36.83
CA THR A 49 -31.47 -26.38 36.98
C THR A 49 -31.77 -27.41 35.91
N GLY A 50 -30.97 -27.53 34.86
CA GLY A 50 -31.22 -28.43 33.73
C GLY A 50 -32.47 -28.09 32.89
N ALA A 51 -33.17 -27.00 33.23
CA ALA A 51 -34.39 -26.59 32.55
C ALA A 51 -34.08 -25.88 31.22
N THR A 52 -34.74 -26.33 30.16
CA THR A 52 -34.68 -25.70 28.84
C THR A 52 -35.70 -24.55 28.82
N VAL A 53 -35.21 -23.31 28.76
CA VAL A 53 -36.06 -22.12 28.60
C VAL A 53 -35.88 -21.57 27.22
N LYS A 54 -36.81 -21.80 26.31
CA LYS A 54 -36.89 -21.14 25.00
C LYS A 54 -37.48 -19.73 25.23
N ARG A 55 -36.61 -18.74 25.36
CA ARG A 55 -37.02 -17.34 25.45
C ARG A 55 -36.46 -16.59 24.23
N ASN A 56 -37.31 -15.89 23.52
CA ASN A 56 -36.87 -14.98 22.45
C ASN A 56 -36.06 -13.84 23.06
N ILE A 57 -35.13 -13.31 22.28
CA ILE A 57 -34.44 -12.07 22.62
C ILE A 57 -35.35 -10.95 22.12
N ASP A 58 -35.89 -10.18 23.04
CA ASP A 58 -36.85 -9.10 22.71
C ASP A 58 -36.12 -7.84 22.19
N ASN A 59 -34.85 -7.63 22.58
CA ASN A 59 -34.05 -6.48 22.16
C ASN A 59 -32.55 -6.73 22.34
N LEU A 60 -31.74 -6.14 21.46
CA LEU A 60 -30.28 -6.03 21.59
C LEU A 60 -29.93 -4.54 21.80
N GLY A 61 -29.32 -4.21 22.93
CA GLY A 61 -28.82 -2.88 23.18
C GLY A 61 -27.65 -2.53 22.22
N HIS A 62 -27.52 -1.24 21.90
CA HIS A 62 -26.42 -0.75 21.07
C HIS A 62 -25.06 -1.13 21.67
N SER A 63 -24.17 -1.68 20.82
CA SER A 63 -22.78 -2.03 21.17
C SER A 63 -22.62 -3.01 22.34
N GLN A 64 -23.62 -3.85 22.59
CA GLN A 64 -23.60 -4.88 23.62
C GLN A 64 -23.59 -6.27 22.99
N ALA A 65 -22.53 -7.03 23.24
CA ALA A 65 -22.47 -8.43 22.83
C ALA A 65 -23.40 -9.28 23.70
N ARG A 66 -24.24 -10.09 23.07
CA ARG A 66 -25.11 -11.04 23.73
C ARG A 66 -24.90 -12.45 23.21
N TYR A 67 -24.80 -13.38 24.13
CA TYR A 67 -24.80 -14.79 23.79
C TYR A 67 -26.23 -15.23 23.41
N ALA A 68 -26.36 -15.85 22.26
CA ALA A 68 -27.62 -16.27 21.67
C ALA A 68 -27.48 -17.62 20.98
N THR A 69 -28.56 -18.40 20.96
CA THR A 69 -28.70 -19.55 20.08
C THR A 69 -29.43 -19.12 18.81
N LEU A 70 -28.79 -19.27 17.67
CA LEU A 70 -29.38 -18.99 16.35
C LEU A 70 -30.12 -20.23 15.86
N VAL A 71 -31.37 -20.05 15.43
CA VAL A 71 -32.23 -21.13 14.91
C VAL A 71 -32.70 -20.77 13.50
N ASN A 72 -33.11 -21.81 12.76
CA ASN A 72 -33.78 -21.65 11.47
C ASN A 72 -35.31 -21.47 11.63
N GLU A 73 -36.05 -21.40 10.54
CA GLU A 73 -37.52 -21.27 10.49
C GLU A 73 -38.26 -22.46 11.14
N ASN A 74 -37.63 -23.63 11.18
CA ASN A 74 -38.17 -24.84 11.83
C ASN A 74 -37.77 -24.93 13.32
N ASP A 75 -37.21 -23.86 13.89
CA ASP A 75 -36.68 -23.81 15.27
C ASP A 75 -35.53 -24.81 15.55
N GLU A 76 -34.85 -25.28 14.46
CA GLU A 76 -33.67 -26.12 14.56
C GLU A 76 -32.41 -25.24 14.78
N VAL A 77 -31.58 -25.69 15.72
CA VAL A 77 -30.35 -24.95 16.08
C VAL A 77 -29.37 -24.95 14.91
N ILE A 78 -28.95 -23.75 14.53
CA ILE A 78 -27.85 -23.53 13.58
C ILE A 78 -26.53 -23.51 14.36
N ASP A 79 -26.42 -22.62 15.36
CA ASP A 79 -25.23 -22.48 16.20
C ASP A 79 -25.52 -21.64 17.46
N ASP A 80 -24.64 -21.74 18.46
CA ASP A 80 -24.57 -20.82 19.57
C ASP A 80 -23.54 -19.73 19.24
N CYS A 81 -23.92 -18.46 19.32
CA CYS A 81 -23.14 -17.35 18.82
C CYS A 81 -23.16 -16.12 19.76
N LEU A 82 -22.22 -15.20 19.56
CA LEU A 82 -22.30 -13.85 20.12
C LEU A 82 -22.86 -12.93 19.06
N VAL A 83 -23.89 -12.17 19.41
CA VAL A 83 -24.50 -11.17 18.53
C VAL A 83 -24.34 -9.78 19.12
N THR A 84 -23.85 -8.85 18.29
CA THR A 84 -23.68 -7.44 18.67
C THR A 84 -24.44 -6.57 17.69
N PHE A 85 -25.24 -5.63 18.19
CA PHE A 85 -25.98 -4.67 17.39
C PHE A 85 -25.39 -3.29 17.51
N PHE A 86 -25.17 -2.60 16.39
CA PHE A 86 -24.76 -1.23 16.29
C PHE A 86 -25.85 -0.44 15.57
N SER A 87 -26.59 0.41 16.30
CA SER A 87 -27.63 1.23 15.67
C SER A 87 -27.02 2.39 14.89
N GLY A 88 -27.52 2.62 13.69
CA GLY A 88 -27.18 3.81 12.93
C GLY A 88 -27.53 5.12 13.67
N PRO A 89 -26.77 6.21 13.47
CA PRO A 89 -25.54 6.33 12.66
C PRO A 89 -24.25 5.91 13.38
N ARG A 90 -24.31 5.32 14.59
CA ARG A 90 -23.16 4.92 15.42
C ARG A 90 -22.67 3.51 15.09
N SER A 91 -22.55 3.22 13.81
CA SER A 91 -21.99 1.97 13.25
C SER A 91 -20.88 2.29 12.27
N TYR A 92 -20.20 1.28 11.74
CA TYR A 92 -19.17 1.42 10.73
C TYR A 92 -19.74 2.00 9.42
N THR A 93 -20.84 1.44 8.93
CA THR A 93 -21.48 1.87 7.68
C THR A 93 -22.34 3.13 7.83
N GLY A 94 -22.65 3.55 9.06
CA GLY A 94 -23.67 4.59 9.33
C GLY A 94 -25.09 4.05 9.35
N GLU A 95 -25.32 2.80 8.96
CA GLU A 95 -26.60 2.09 8.99
C GLU A 95 -26.69 1.17 10.21
N ASP A 96 -27.87 0.61 10.48
CA ASP A 96 -27.99 -0.48 11.43
C ASP A 96 -27.08 -1.64 11.02
N THR A 97 -26.30 -2.15 11.96
CA THR A 97 -25.33 -3.20 11.69
C THR A 97 -25.39 -4.28 12.78
N LEU A 98 -25.39 -5.55 12.36
CA LEU A 98 -25.24 -6.70 13.24
C LEU A 98 -23.92 -7.40 12.96
N GLU A 99 -23.24 -7.81 14.02
CA GLU A 99 -22.11 -8.72 13.97
C GLU A 99 -22.48 -10.01 14.69
N ILE A 100 -22.37 -11.14 13.98
CA ILE A 100 -22.69 -12.47 14.45
C ILE A 100 -21.39 -13.27 14.46
N CYS A 101 -20.87 -13.54 15.67
CA CYS A 101 -19.69 -14.38 15.87
C CYS A 101 -20.14 -15.81 16.14
N ALA A 102 -20.13 -16.64 15.11
CA ALA A 102 -20.46 -18.06 15.16
C ALA A 102 -19.19 -18.93 15.16
N HIS A 103 -19.32 -20.25 15.34
CA HIS A 103 -18.17 -21.14 15.14
C HIS A 103 -17.73 -21.19 13.67
N GLY A 104 -16.42 -21.17 13.44
CA GLY A 104 -15.81 -21.16 12.11
C GLY A 104 -15.88 -22.52 11.42
N ASN A 105 -17.10 -22.96 11.07
CA ASN A 105 -17.35 -24.18 10.33
C ASN A 105 -18.08 -23.86 9.01
N PRO A 106 -17.58 -24.31 7.85
CA PRO A 106 -18.21 -24.02 6.56
C PRO A 106 -19.68 -24.43 6.47
N LEU A 107 -20.10 -25.49 7.17
CA LEU A 107 -21.51 -25.91 7.18
C LEU A 107 -22.39 -24.97 8.01
N ILE A 108 -21.88 -24.47 9.14
CA ILE A 108 -22.56 -23.45 9.95
C ILE A 108 -22.70 -22.18 9.14
N THR A 109 -21.62 -21.71 8.53
CA THR A 109 -21.61 -20.54 7.63
C THR A 109 -22.67 -20.69 6.52
N ALA A 110 -22.70 -21.83 5.85
CA ALA A 110 -23.68 -22.08 4.78
C ALA A 110 -25.13 -22.05 5.29
N ARG A 111 -25.42 -22.63 6.47
CA ARG A 111 -26.76 -22.59 7.09
C ARG A 111 -27.15 -21.16 7.50
N LEU A 112 -26.23 -20.42 8.11
CA LEU A 112 -26.45 -19.03 8.49
C LEU A 112 -26.71 -18.17 7.23
N HIS A 113 -25.91 -18.29 6.18
CA HIS A 113 -26.13 -17.57 4.92
C HIS A 113 -27.46 -17.96 4.24
N SER A 114 -27.87 -19.24 4.33
CA SER A 114 -29.19 -19.66 3.85
C SER A 114 -30.32 -18.96 4.61
N LEU A 115 -30.24 -18.91 5.94
CA LEU A 115 -31.21 -18.18 6.76
C LEU A 115 -31.26 -16.70 6.37
N LEU A 116 -30.09 -16.02 6.24
CA LEU A 116 -30.03 -14.60 5.88
C LEU A 116 -30.67 -14.32 4.51
N ARG A 117 -30.48 -15.20 3.53
CA ARG A 117 -31.16 -15.09 2.21
C ARG A 117 -32.68 -15.32 2.34
N GLN A 118 -33.12 -16.26 3.14
CA GLN A 118 -34.55 -16.52 3.39
C GLN A 118 -35.24 -15.33 4.06
N VAL A 119 -34.55 -14.61 4.93
CA VAL A 119 -35.04 -13.35 5.55
C VAL A 119 -35.12 -12.20 4.53
N GLY A 120 -34.57 -12.38 3.32
CA GLY A 120 -34.60 -11.39 2.24
C GLY A 120 -33.34 -10.52 2.17
N PHE A 121 -32.27 -10.91 2.84
CA PHE A 121 -31.00 -10.19 2.76
C PHE A 121 -30.18 -10.67 1.55
N ARG A 122 -29.46 -9.76 0.96
CA ARG A 122 -28.56 -10.02 -0.17
C ARG A 122 -27.12 -10.19 0.30
N GLU A 123 -26.34 -11.00 -0.40
CA GLU A 123 -24.89 -11.03 -0.20
C GLU A 123 -24.25 -9.70 -0.62
N ALA A 124 -23.32 -9.21 0.18
CA ALA A 124 -22.60 -7.99 -0.09
C ALA A 124 -21.60 -8.19 -1.23
N LYS A 125 -21.46 -7.16 -2.07
CA LYS A 125 -20.37 -7.05 -3.05
C LYS A 125 -19.04 -6.81 -2.35
N PRO A 126 -17.88 -7.05 -3.02
CA PRO A 126 -16.59 -6.63 -2.51
C PRO A 126 -16.60 -5.15 -2.09
N GLY A 127 -16.05 -4.83 -0.93
CA GLY A 127 -15.96 -3.46 -0.40
C GLY A 127 -17.27 -2.76 -0.05
N GLU A 128 -18.43 -3.42 -0.14
CA GLU A 128 -19.74 -2.75 -0.01
C GLU A 128 -19.98 -2.11 1.36
N PHE A 129 -19.48 -2.69 2.44
CA PHE A 129 -19.61 -2.06 3.77
C PHE A 129 -18.83 -0.75 3.85
N THR A 130 -17.62 -0.72 3.29
CA THR A 130 -16.79 0.49 3.22
C THR A 130 -17.37 1.52 2.25
N GLN A 131 -17.93 1.07 1.13
CA GLN A 131 -18.65 1.92 0.19
C GLN A 131 -19.86 2.61 0.86
N ARG A 132 -20.65 1.87 1.64
CA ARG A 132 -21.78 2.44 2.41
C ARG A 132 -21.29 3.44 3.47
N ALA A 133 -20.18 3.14 4.15
CA ALA A 133 -19.56 4.07 5.08
C ALA A 133 -19.14 5.38 4.39
N PHE A 134 -18.58 5.31 3.18
CA PHE A 134 -18.25 6.48 2.36
C PHE A 134 -19.51 7.25 1.94
N LEU A 135 -20.52 6.56 1.37
CA LEU A 135 -21.76 7.18 0.92
C LEU A 135 -22.54 7.86 2.05
N ASN A 136 -22.46 7.30 3.26
CA ASN A 136 -23.08 7.86 4.47
C ASN A 136 -22.18 8.92 5.16
N GLY A 137 -21.09 9.36 4.53
CA GLY A 137 -20.21 10.41 5.04
C GLY A 137 -19.45 10.05 6.33
N LYS A 138 -19.30 8.76 6.65
CA LYS A 138 -18.53 8.29 7.81
C LYS A 138 -17.03 8.41 7.59
N ILE A 139 -16.59 8.18 6.37
CA ILE A 139 -15.21 8.25 5.91
C ILE A 139 -15.16 8.91 4.54
N ASP A 140 -14.04 9.52 4.19
CA ASP A 140 -13.74 9.96 2.84
C ASP A 140 -13.04 8.84 2.03
N LEU A 141 -12.84 9.07 0.73
CA LEU A 141 -12.28 8.06 -0.16
C LEU A 141 -10.82 7.72 0.17
N THR A 142 -10.04 8.69 0.69
CA THR A 142 -8.65 8.42 1.07
C THR A 142 -8.56 7.50 2.27
N ARG A 143 -9.48 7.64 3.23
CA ARG A 143 -9.61 6.73 4.37
C ARG A 143 -10.12 5.35 3.96
N ALA A 144 -11.05 5.29 3.00
CA ALA A 144 -11.50 4.02 2.46
C ALA A 144 -10.32 3.25 1.83
N GLU A 145 -9.54 3.89 0.95
CA GLU A 145 -8.32 3.29 0.37
C GLU A 145 -7.30 2.89 1.44
N ALA A 146 -7.16 3.68 2.51
CA ALA A 146 -6.25 3.36 3.62
C ALA A 146 -6.66 2.08 4.37
N ILE A 147 -7.95 1.82 4.54
CA ILE A 147 -8.46 0.59 5.16
C ILE A 147 -8.08 -0.64 4.30
N ASP A 148 -8.18 -0.53 2.98
CA ASP A 148 -7.76 -1.59 2.07
C ASP A 148 -6.25 -1.82 2.16
N GLN A 149 -5.46 -0.75 2.12
CA GLN A 149 -4.01 -0.82 2.26
C GLN A 149 -3.57 -1.43 3.61
N LEU A 150 -4.29 -1.13 4.70
CA LEU A 150 -3.98 -1.69 6.02
C LEU A 150 -4.13 -3.21 6.06
N ILE A 151 -5.10 -3.76 5.32
CA ILE A 151 -5.33 -5.21 5.25
C ILE A 151 -4.28 -5.90 4.39
N HIS A 152 -3.88 -5.24 3.30
CA HIS A 152 -2.93 -5.79 2.32
C HIS A 152 -1.48 -5.32 2.57
N ALA A 153 -1.21 -4.65 3.70
CA ALA A 153 0.14 -4.22 4.03
C ALA A 153 1.01 -5.42 4.40
N ASP A 154 2.09 -5.57 3.68
CA ASP A 154 3.06 -6.65 3.86
C ASP A 154 4.25 -6.24 4.73
N THR A 155 4.35 -4.95 5.09
CA THR A 155 5.47 -4.37 5.83
C THR A 155 4.98 -3.59 7.04
N GLN A 156 5.83 -3.47 8.07
CA GLN A 156 5.52 -2.61 9.22
C GLN A 156 5.39 -1.14 8.80
N ALA A 157 6.23 -0.67 7.89
CA ALA A 157 6.16 0.68 7.35
C ALA A 157 4.85 0.94 6.57
N GLY A 158 4.37 -0.06 5.82
CA GLY A 158 3.07 -0.01 5.14
C GLY A 158 1.88 0.08 6.09
N ILE A 159 1.91 -0.67 7.21
CA ILE A 159 0.89 -0.58 8.26
C ILE A 159 0.86 0.83 8.87
N GLU A 160 2.03 1.39 9.22
CA GLU A 160 2.13 2.74 9.77
C GLU A 160 1.60 3.79 8.77
N LEU A 161 1.99 3.67 7.49
CA LEU A 161 1.52 4.55 6.42
C LEU A 161 -0.01 4.50 6.23
N ALA A 162 -0.58 3.29 6.22
CA ALA A 162 -2.02 3.11 6.10
C ALA A 162 -2.79 3.69 7.30
N ARG A 163 -2.23 3.59 8.52
CA ARG A 163 -2.80 4.23 9.71
C ARG A 163 -2.79 5.75 9.61
N ASP A 164 -1.65 6.35 9.24
CA ASP A 164 -1.52 7.81 9.05
C ASP A 164 -2.53 8.33 7.99
N ALA A 165 -2.73 7.58 6.91
CA ALA A 165 -3.72 7.91 5.91
C ALA A 165 -5.16 7.76 6.43
N SER A 166 -5.43 6.72 7.23
CA SER A 166 -6.73 6.48 7.88
C SER A 166 -7.09 7.58 8.90
N ASP A 167 -6.09 8.18 9.56
CA ASP A 167 -6.27 9.32 10.46
C ASP A 167 -6.63 10.63 9.71
N GLY A 168 -6.62 10.62 8.37
CA GLY A 168 -7.11 11.71 7.53
C GLY A 168 -6.05 12.73 7.11
N ARG A 169 -4.77 12.41 7.22
CA ARG A 169 -3.68 13.33 6.87
C ARG A 169 -3.68 13.71 5.39
N ILE A 170 -3.97 12.76 4.49
CA ILE A 170 -4.10 13.05 3.05
C ILE A 170 -5.27 14.00 2.81
N HIS A 171 -6.40 13.77 3.46
CA HIS A 171 -7.57 14.64 3.38
C HIS A 171 -7.26 16.08 3.81
N GLU A 172 -6.56 16.25 4.93
CA GLU A 172 -6.18 17.57 5.44
C GLU A 172 -5.32 18.35 4.45
N VAL A 173 -4.26 17.72 3.93
CA VAL A 173 -3.32 18.35 2.99
C VAL A 173 -4.00 18.68 1.67
N THR A 174 -4.77 17.75 1.10
CA THR A 174 -5.46 17.96 -0.19
C THR A 174 -6.55 19.02 -0.07
N THR A 175 -7.29 19.07 1.03
CA THR A 175 -8.27 20.12 1.30
C THR A 175 -7.59 21.49 1.43
N GLY A 176 -6.43 21.56 2.09
CA GLY A 176 -5.62 22.78 2.16
C GLY A 176 -5.19 23.28 0.80
N LEU A 177 -4.67 22.40 -0.07
CA LEU A 177 -4.27 22.72 -1.44
C LEU A 177 -5.46 23.16 -2.29
N ARG A 178 -6.59 22.46 -2.22
CA ARG A 178 -7.82 22.84 -2.91
C ARG A 178 -8.26 24.25 -2.52
N ASN A 179 -8.30 24.57 -1.23
CA ASN A 179 -8.69 25.88 -0.75
C ASN A 179 -7.79 27.01 -1.28
N GLN A 180 -6.48 26.74 -1.40
CA GLN A 180 -5.55 27.69 -2.00
C GLN A 180 -5.80 27.89 -3.50
N ILE A 181 -6.08 26.81 -4.25
CA ILE A 181 -6.46 26.91 -5.67
C ILE A 181 -7.78 27.66 -5.82
N THR A 182 -8.77 27.39 -4.97
CA THR A 182 -10.08 28.07 -4.98
C THR A 182 -9.92 29.56 -4.65
N SER A 183 -9.01 29.92 -3.74
CA SER A 183 -8.70 31.33 -3.47
C SER A 183 -8.07 32.05 -4.67
N ALA A 184 -7.17 31.36 -5.40
CA ALA A 184 -6.62 31.89 -6.65
C ALA A 184 -7.73 32.03 -7.72
N LEU A 185 -8.61 31.02 -7.86
CA LEU A 185 -9.75 31.07 -8.77
C LEU A 185 -10.65 32.29 -8.46
N ALA A 186 -11.02 32.49 -7.21
CA ALA A 186 -11.87 33.62 -6.80
C ALA A 186 -11.24 34.98 -7.15
N TYR A 187 -9.90 35.10 -7.11
CA TYR A 187 -9.20 36.30 -7.56
C TYR A 187 -9.44 36.59 -9.06
N PHE A 188 -9.35 35.57 -9.92
CA PHE A 188 -9.61 35.73 -11.36
C PHE A 188 -11.09 35.95 -11.65
N GLU A 189 -12.00 35.28 -10.97
CA GLU A 189 -13.45 35.50 -11.11
C GLU A 189 -13.83 36.94 -10.75
N ALA A 190 -13.23 37.50 -9.68
CA ALA A 190 -13.46 38.89 -9.31
C ALA A 190 -13.01 39.88 -10.44
N HIS A 191 -11.93 39.58 -11.15
CA HIS A 191 -11.47 40.43 -12.28
C HIS A 191 -12.27 40.19 -13.57
N ILE A 192 -13.10 39.16 -13.63
CA ILE A 192 -14.07 38.92 -14.71
C ILE A 192 -15.36 39.69 -14.45
N ASP A 193 -15.85 39.67 -13.20
CA ASP A 193 -17.17 40.18 -12.83
C ASP A 193 -17.19 41.68 -12.50
N PHE A 194 -16.07 42.24 -12.04
CA PHE A 194 -15.97 43.61 -11.56
C PHE A 194 -14.93 44.43 -12.35
N ALA A 195 -15.15 45.72 -12.41
CA ALA A 195 -14.23 46.62 -13.04
C ALA A 195 -12.94 46.83 -12.20
N ASP A 196 -11.82 47.16 -12.86
CA ASP A 196 -10.50 47.36 -12.23
C ASP A 196 -10.49 48.37 -11.07
N ASP A 197 -11.39 49.36 -11.11
CA ASP A 197 -11.56 50.38 -10.06
C ASP A 197 -12.25 49.82 -8.79
N GLU A 198 -12.92 48.70 -8.89
CA GLU A 198 -13.58 48.02 -7.74
C GLU A 198 -12.69 46.96 -7.08
N VAL A 199 -11.90 46.23 -7.87
CA VAL A 199 -11.09 45.06 -7.37
C VAL A 199 -9.59 45.37 -7.33
N GLY A 200 -9.13 46.50 -7.91
CA GLY A 200 -7.75 46.87 -8.05
C GLY A 200 -7.13 46.33 -9.33
N SER A 201 -5.92 46.83 -9.66
CA SER A 201 -5.23 46.40 -10.88
C SER A 201 -4.75 44.95 -10.80
N TYR A 202 -4.89 44.23 -11.91
CA TYR A 202 -4.42 42.87 -12.06
C TYR A 202 -2.91 42.74 -11.84
N ASP A 203 -2.49 42.00 -10.80
CA ASP A 203 -1.08 41.74 -10.47
C ASP A 203 -0.67 40.32 -10.95
N ALA A 204 -0.28 40.24 -12.21
CA ALA A 204 0.18 39.00 -12.82
C ALA A 204 1.39 38.39 -12.10
N GLN A 205 2.32 39.21 -11.59
CA GLN A 205 3.55 38.73 -10.97
C GLN A 205 3.29 38.08 -9.63
N SER A 206 2.41 38.64 -8.81
CA SER A 206 1.96 38.05 -7.55
C SER A 206 1.23 36.72 -7.80
N GLN A 207 0.35 36.67 -8.80
CA GLN A 207 -0.38 35.47 -9.17
C GLN A 207 0.54 34.35 -9.66
N LEU A 208 1.50 34.66 -10.54
CA LEU A 208 2.50 33.70 -11.02
C LEU A 208 3.30 33.08 -9.86
N LYS A 209 3.71 33.91 -8.89
CA LYS A 209 4.39 33.39 -7.69
C LYS A 209 3.51 32.43 -6.90
N GLN A 210 2.26 32.82 -6.63
CA GLN A 210 1.32 31.99 -5.87
C GLN A 210 1.05 30.67 -6.58
N LEU A 211 0.75 30.68 -7.88
CA LEU A 211 0.49 29.49 -8.67
C LEU A 211 1.71 28.57 -8.76
N SER A 212 2.92 29.16 -8.88
CA SER A 212 4.18 28.40 -8.89
C SER A 212 4.44 27.69 -7.55
N GLU A 213 4.14 28.36 -6.42
CA GLU A 213 4.23 27.73 -5.08
C GLU A 213 3.23 26.58 -4.92
N LEU A 214 1.99 26.77 -5.39
CA LEU A 214 0.98 25.70 -5.42
C LEU A 214 1.41 24.50 -6.25
N ARG A 215 1.94 24.76 -7.45
CA ARG A 215 2.50 23.74 -8.33
C ARG A 215 3.61 22.95 -7.64
N ALA A 216 4.56 23.64 -6.99
CA ALA A 216 5.64 22.98 -6.25
C ALA A 216 5.13 22.13 -5.09
N ASN A 217 4.05 22.54 -4.42
CA ASN A 217 3.41 21.76 -3.35
C ASN A 217 2.74 20.50 -3.90
N LEU A 218 2.00 20.58 -5.01
CA LEU A 218 1.40 19.42 -5.67
C LEU A 218 2.47 18.47 -6.22
N MET A 219 3.57 18.98 -6.79
CA MET A 219 4.68 18.13 -7.24
C MET A 219 5.29 17.35 -6.09
N ARG A 220 5.61 18.03 -4.97
CA ARG A 220 6.12 17.33 -3.77
C ARG A 220 5.16 16.26 -3.27
N LEU A 221 3.86 16.53 -3.28
CA LEU A 221 2.84 15.53 -2.90
C LEU A 221 2.85 14.34 -3.87
N SER A 222 2.88 14.58 -5.18
CA SER A 222 2.93 13.53 -6.20
C SER A 222 4.16 12.62 -6.06
N GLU A 223 5.34 13.21 -5.77
CA GLU A 223 6.60 12.48 -5.59
C GLU A 223 6.56 11.52 -4.38
N THR A 224 5.72 11.83 -3.37
CA THR A 224 5.60 10.95 -2.19
C THR A 224 5.04 9.56 -2.52
N TYR A 225 4.32 9.40 -3.63
CA TYR A 225 3.74 8.11 -4.02
C TYR A 225 4.79 7.02 -4.20
N SER A 226 5.93 7.33 -4.83
CA SER A 226 7.01 6.35 -5.01
C SER A 226 7.58 5.88 -3.67
N THR A 227 7.73 6.79 -2.70
CA THR A 227 8.12 6.44 -1.33
C THR A 227 7.06 5.60 -0.63
N GLY A 228 5.78 5.96 -0.76
CA GLY A 228 4.64 5.19 -0.22
C GLY A 228 4.59 3.77 -0.77
N LEU A 229 4.84 3.59 -2.07
CA LEU A 229 4.90 2.28 -2.72
C LEU A 229 6.02 1.42 -2.11
N LYS A 230 7.22 1.98 -1.97
CA LYS A 230 8.38 1.29 -1.36
C LYS A 230 8.15 0.96 0.12
N MET A 231 7.49 1.83 0.86
CA MET A 231 7.10 1.56 2.25
C MET A 231 6.12 0.39 2.36
N ARG A 232 5.16 0.30 1.43
CA ARG A 232 4.13 -0.74 1.41
C ARG A 232 4.66 -2.10 0.96
N GLU A 233 5.45 -2.12 -0.10
CA GLU A 233 5.93 -3.35 -0.74
C GLU A 233 7.22 -3.88 -0.12
N GLY A 234 8.00 -3.03 0.54
CA GLY A 234 9.38 -3.28 0.95
C GLY A 234 10.37 -2.88 -0.14
N LEU A 235 11.62 -2.64 0.23
CA LEU A 235 12.66 -2.32 -0.74
C LEU A 235 13.10 -3.57 -1.49
N LYS A 236 13.06 -3.51 -2.83
CA LYS A 236 13.41 -4.62 -3.72
C LYS A 236 14.92 -4.68 -3.95
N ILE A 237 15.52 -5.84 -3.65
CA ILE A 237 16.95 -6.12 -3.83
C ILE A 237 17.12 -7.12 -4.97
N ALA A 238 17.94 -6.78 -5.96
CA ALA A 238 18.38 -7.71 -7.00
C ALA A 238 19.88 -7.94 -6.94
N PHE A 239 20.30 -9.21 -7.20
CA PHE A 239 21.70 -9.59 -7.32
C PHE A 239 22.09 -9.67 -8.78
N LEU A 240 23.04 -8.85 -9.20
CA LEU A 240 23.56 -8.81 -10.57
C LEU A 240 25.04 -9.23 -10.57
N GLY A 241 25.43 -10.15 -11.41
CA GLY A 241 26.81 -10.66 -11.49
C GLY A 241 26.93 -11.82 -12.46
N LYS A 242 28.17 -12.14 -12.87
CA LYS A 242 28.46 -13.25 -13.78
C LYS A 242 28.07 -14.61 -13.17
N PRO A 243 27.89 -15.66 -13.98
CA PRO A 243 27.72 -17.02 -13.46
C PRO A 243 28.85 -17.38 -12.47
N ASN A 244 28.51 -18.13 -11.41
CA ASN A 244 29.43 -18.55 -10.37
C ASN A 244 30.12 -17.42 -9.56
N ALA A 245 29.65 -16.16 -9.67
CA ALA A 245 30.14 -15.05 -8.85
C ALA A 245 29.73 -15.14 -7.38
N GLY A 246 28.86 -16.07 -6.99
CA GLY A 246 28.44 -16.25 -5.60
C GLY A 246 27.06 -15.66 -5.26
N LYS A 247 26.26 -15.27 -6.27
CA LYS A 247 24.91 -14.72 -6.08
C LYS A 247 24.00 -15.61 -5.23
N SER A 248 23.87 -16.89 -5.60
CA SER A 248 23.04 -17.88 -4.89
C SER A 248 23.49 -18.11 -3.46
N SER A 249 24.78 -18.12 -3.23
CA SER A 249 25.34 -18.28 -1.88
C SER A 249 25.03 -17.05 -1.01
N LEU A 250 25.11 -15.84 -1.57
CA LEU A 250 24.80 -14.60 -0.89
C LEU A 250 23.29 -14.49 -0.58
N TYR A 251 22.46 -14.87 -1.57
CA TYR A 251 21.00 -14.94 -1.43
C TYR A 251 20.60 -15.87 -0.27
N ASN A 252 21.11 -17.10 -0.26
CA ASN A 252 20.84 -18.08 0.77
C ASN A 252 21.38 -17.66 2.15
N ALA A 253 22.54 -16.99 2.18
CA ALA A 253 23.10 -16.46 3.42
C ALA A 253 22.19 -15.37 4.02
N LEU A 254 21.63 -14.48 3.21
CA LEU A 254 20.66 -13.48 3.66
C LEU A 254 19.38 -14.12 4.18
N LEU A 255 18.84 -15.12 3.50
CA LEU A 255 17.64 -15.86 3.95
C LEU A 255 17.90 -16.63 5.26
N GLY A 256 19.10 -17.11 5.50
CA GLY A 256 19.48 -17.85 6.72
C GLY A 256 19.83 -16.96 7.91
N TYR A 257 20.12 -15.68 7.70
CA TYR A 257 20.60 -14.77 8.73
C TYR A 257 19.48 -14.20 9.61
N GLU A 258 18.33 -13.89 9.02
CA GLU A 258 17.16 -13.42 9.77
C GLU A 258 15.90 -14.17 9.29
N ARG A 259 14.89 -14.25 10.17
CA ARG A 259 13.66 -14.98 9.88
C ARG A 259 13.00 -14.46 8.60
N ALA A 260 13.08 -15.23 7.52
CA ALA A 260 12.18 -15.07 6.40
C ALA A 260 10.75 -15.21 6.95
N ILE A 261 9.96 -14.16 6.90
CA ILE A 261 8.52 -14.28 7.10
C ILE A 261 7.98 -14.89 5.81
N VAL A 262 8.09 -16.22 5.69
CA VAL A 262 7.43 -16.95 4.62
C VAL A 262 5.94 -16.93 4.93
N THR A 263 5.23 -15.99 4.35
CA THR A 263 3.77 -16.01 4.33
C THR A 263 3.36 -16.94 3.19
N ASP A 264 3.04 -18.19 3.52
CA ASP A 264 2.30 -19.07 2.63
C ASP A 264 0.86 -18.51 2.48
N ILE A 265 0.68 -17.44 1.72
CA ILE A 265 -0.65 -17.00 1.31
C ILE A 265 -0.93 -17.65 -0.04
N PRO A 266 -1.83 -18.66 -0.10
CA PRO A 266 -2.22 -19.28 -1.36
C PRO A 266 -2.94 -18.23 -2.22
N GLY A 267 -2.35 -17.84 -3.36
CA GLY A 267 -3.02 -16.98 -4.32
C GLY A 267 -2.21 -15.81 -4.91
N THR A 268 -1.02 -15.51 -4.39
CA THR A 268 -0.19 -14.40 -4.89
C THR A 268 0.91 -14.81 -5.88
N THR A 269 1.00 -16.11 -6.19
CA THR A 269 2.07 -16.65 -7.07
C THR A 269 1.59 -16.74 -8.50
N ARG A 270 1.77 -15.69 -9.31
CA ARG A 270 1.63 -15.84 -10.76
C ARG A 270 2.87 -15.47 -11.60
N ASP A 271 3.78 -14.62 -11.16
CA ASP A 271 4.82 -14.18 -12.12
C ASP A 271 6.29 -14.10 -11.65
N VAL A 272 6.62 -14.03 -10.34
CA VAL A 272 8.03 -14.05 -9.86
C VAL A 272 8.07 -14.61 -8.44
N VAL A 273 8.99 -15.53 -8.16
CA VAL A 273 9.20 -16.00 -6.78
C VAL A 273 9.98 -14.90 -6.05
N GLU A 274 9.31 -14.18 -5.16
CA GLU A 274 9.88 -13.14 -4.31
C GLU A 274 9.97 -13.68 -2.88
N ASP A 275 11.15 -13.62 -2.28
CA ASP A 275 11.33 -13.95 -0.86
C ASP A 275 11.37 -12.67 -0.03
N ARG A 276 10.56 -12.60 1.01
CA ARG A 276 10.52 -11.46 1.93
C ARG A 276 11.45 -11.71 3.10
N LEU A 277 12.17 -10.67 3.48
CA LEU A 277 13.15 -10.78 4.52
C LEU A 277 13.14 -9.51 5.39
N MET A 278 13.33 -9.66 6.68
CA MET A 278 13.45 -8.53 7.62
C MET A 278 14.87 -8.44 8.14
N ILE A 279 15.54 -7.32 7.89
CA ILE A 279 16.89 -7.03 8.40
C ILE A 279 16.80 -5.84 9.36
N GLY A 280 17.10 -6.05 10.64
CA GLY A 280 17.08 -4.99 11.65
C GLY A 280 15.75 -4.22 11.70
N ASN A 281 14.60 -4.91 11.72
CA ASN A 281 13.23 -4.38 11.65
C ASN A 281 12.93 -3.54 10.39
N ARG A 282 13.56 -3.84 9.27
CA ARG A 282 13.31 -3.22 7.96
C ARG A 282 12.97 -4.29 6.95
N ASP A 283 11.94 -4.01 6.15
CA ASP A 283 11.35 -4.95 5.21
C ASP A 283 12.04 -4.86 3.84
N PHE A 284 12.51 -5.98 3.33
CA PHE A 284 13.11 -6.13 2.01
C PHE A 284 12.45 -7.26 1.23
N VAL A 285 12.49 -7.16 -0.08
CA VAL A 285 12.05 -8.19 -1.01
C VAL A 285 13.24 -8.61 -1.86
N LEU A 286 13.65 -9.86 -1.72
CA LEU A 286 14.66 -10.44 -2.60
C LEU A 286 14.01 -10.87 -3.91
N MET A 287 14.39 -10.21 -4.99
CA MET A 287 13.90 -10.58 -6.32
C MET A 287 14.64 -11.82 -6.81
N ASP A 288 13.88 -12.87 -7.16
CA ASP A 288 14.48 -14.09 -7.70
C ASP A 288 15.13 -13.80 -9.05
N THR A 289 16.44 -13.93 -9.06
CA THR A 289 17.16 -14.13 -10.29
C THR A 289 17.11 -15.63 -10.54
N ALA A 290 16.23 -16.12 -11.40
CA ALA A 290 15.89 -17.53 -11.66
C ALA A 290 17.04 -18.47 -12.04
N GLY A 291 18.26 -18.20 -11.61
CA GLY A 291 19.44 -19.06 -11.61
C GLY A 291 19.83 -19.53 -10.21
N VAL A 292 19.09 -19.14 -9.16
CA VAL A 292 19.48 -19.44 -7.77
C VAL A 292 18.94 -20.80 -7.31
N ARG A 293 17.80 -21.24 -7.84
CA ARG A 293 17.14 -22.50 -7.41
C ARG A 293 17.27 -23.68 -8.37
N GLU A 294 17.65 -23.48 -9.65
CA GLU A 294 17.77 -24.58 -10.62
C GLU A 294 19.22 -24.97 -10.87
N THR A 295 19.51 -26.24 -10.62
CA THR A 295 20.76 -26.92 -10.89
C THR A 295 20.83 -27.39 -12.36
N VAL A 296 21.98 -27.12 -12.98
CA VAL A 296 22.59 -27.82 -14.11
C VAL A 296 21.98 -27.63 -15.52
N ASP A 297 22.83 -27.08 -16.40
CA ASP A 297 22.88 -27.23 -17.86
C ASP A 297 21.63 -26.87 -18.70
N THR A 298 21.64 -25.73 -19.28
CA THR A 298 21.10 -25.22 -20.57
C THR A 298 20.54 -23.79 -20.54
N VAL A 299 20.68 -22.99 -19.44
CA VAL A 299 19.93 -21.75 -19.24
C VAL A 299 20.81 -20.51 -18.97
N GLU A 300 22.11 -20.53 -19.30
CA GLU A 300 23.00 -19.38 -18.99
C GLU A 300 22.51 -18.05 -19.60
N GLN A 301 22.09 -18.07 -20.86
CA GLN A 301 21.59 -16.83 -21.51
C GLN A 301 20.24 -16.35 -20.98
N LEU A 302 19.34 -17.26 -20.61
CA LEU A 302 18.04 -16.94 -19.99
C LEU A 302 18.24 -16.42 -18.57
N GLY A 303 19.22 -16.93 -17.81
CA GLY A 303 19.56 -16.46 -16.47
C GLY A 303 20.08 -15.02 -16.43
N VAL A 304 20.91 -14.63 -17.40
CA VAL A 304 21.42 -13.25 -17.51
C VAL A 304 20.29 -12.27 -17.86
N ALA A 305 19.44 -12.61 -18.83
CA ALA A 305 18.31 -11.75 -19.22
C ALA A 305 17.32 -11.54 -18.06
N ARG A 306 17.03 -12.57 -17.28
CA ARG A 306 16.17 -12.47 -16.08
C ARG A 306 16.82 -11.63 -14.97
N SER A 307 18.13 -11.81 -14.73
CA SER A 307 18.86 -10.99 -13.75
C SER A 307 18.82 -9.50 -14.11
N ILE A 308 18.93 -9.16 -15.40
CA ILE A 308 18.81 -7.78 -15.89
C ILE A 308 17.37 -7.29 -15.70
N SER A 309 16.37 -8.10 -16.00
CA SER A 309 14.96 -7.77 -15.77
C SER A 309 14.68 -7.51 -14.28
N SER A 310 15.14 -8.38 -13.38
CA SER A 310 15.01 -8.17 -11.93
C SER A 310 15.72 -6.88 -11.49
N ALA A 311 16.94 -6.64 -11.96
CA ALA A 311 17.68 -5.42 -11.65
C ALA A 311 16.98 -4.15 -12.17
N SER A 312 16.23 -4.22 -13.27
CA SER A 312 15.48 -3.09 -13.80
C SER A 312 14.32 -2.67 -12.88
N HIS A 313 13.77 -3.59 -12.09
CA HIS A 313 12.65 -3.35 -11.16
C HIS A 313 13.10 -3.22 -9.70
N ALA A 314 14.38 -3.42 -9.39
CA ALA A 314 14.93 -3.32 -8.05
C ALA A 314 15.17 -1.86 -7.62
N ASP A 315 15.07 -1.60 -6.32
CA ASP A 315 15.46 -0.35 -5.67
C ASP A 315 16.96 -0.34 -5.32
N ILE A 316 17.46 -1.53 -4.95
CA ILE A 316 18.86 -1.78 -4.59
C ILE A 316 19.41 -2.87 -5.49
N ILE A 317 20.53 -2.58 -6.15
CA ILE A 317 21.25 -3.54 -6.97
C ILE A 317 22.55 -3.92 -6.24
N CYS A 318 22.65 -5.18 -5.83
CA CYS A 318 23.90 -5.77 -5.34
C CYS A 318 24.69 -6.33 -6.51
N LEU A 319 25.77 -5.62 -6.90
CA LEU A 319 26.71 -6.10 -7.93
C LEU A 319 27.66 -7.11 -7.29
N VAL A 320 27.47 -8.39 -7.64
CA VAL A 320 28.22 -9.51 -7.08
C VAL A 320 29.38 -9.85 -8.00
N LEU A 321 30.59 -9.54 -7.58
CA LEU A 321 31.80 -9.67 -8.38
C LEU A 321 32.78 -10.65 -7.73
N ASP A 322 33.26 -11.62 -8.52
CA ASP A 322 34.34 -12.51 -8.12
C ASP A 322 35.67 -11.92 -8.60
N VAL A 323 36.47 -11.49 -7.67
CA VAL A 323 37.80 -10.90 -7.92
C VAL A 323 38.95 -11.79 -7.44
N SER A 324 38.71 -13.06 -7.19
CA SER A 324 39.71 -14.00 -6.64
C SER A 324 40.93 -14.19 -7.56
N GLY A 325 40.82 -13.82 -8.85
CA GLY A 325 41.94 -13.86 -9.81
C GLY A 325 42.66 -12.52 -10.01
N CYS A 326 42.25 -11.46 -9.29
CA CYS A 326 42.86 -10.14 -9.43
C CYS A 326 43.99 -9.93 -8.43
N ASN A 327 44.91 -9.04 -8.76
CA ASN A 327 45.93 -8.57 -7.84
C ASN A 327 45.67 -7.12 -7.40
N ILE A 328 46.39 -6.64 -6.38
CA ILE A 328 46.19 -5.34 -5.77
C ILE A 328 46.26 -4.16 -6.74
N ASN A 329 47.05 -4.28 -7.81
CA ASN A 329 47.26 -3.21 -8.79
C ASN A 329 46.17 -3.18 -9.86
N THR A 330 45.43 -4.27 -10.07
CA THR A 330 44.41 -4.40 -11.12
C THR A 330 43.00 -4.47 -10.63
N ILE A 331 42.78 -4.56 -9.29
CA ILE A 331 41.45 -4.78 -8.74
C ILE A 331 40.49 -3.62 -9.02
N ASP A 332 40.93 -2.37 -8.89
CA ASP A 332 40.08 -1.20 -9.12
C ASP A 332 39.60 -1.12 -10.57
N SER A 333 40.51 -1.38 -11.53
CA SER A 333 40.18 -1.43 -12.96
C SER A 333 39.29 -2.60 -13.30
N ALA A 334 39.52 -3.78 -12.71
CA ALA A 334 38.71 -4.97 -12.90
C ALA A 334 37.30 -4.79 -12.36
N VAL A 335 37.13 -4.24 -11.16
CA VAL A 335 35.82 -3.94 -10.57
C VAL A 335 35.07 -2.96 -11.44
N THR A 336 35.72 -1.85 -11.89
CA THR A 336 35.09 -0.84 -12.74
C THR A 336 34.64 -1.47 -14.06
N SER A 337 35.51 -2.18 -14.76
CA SER A 337 35.18 -2.81 -16.06
C SER A 337 34.05 -3.85 -15.95
N LEU A 338 34.07 -4.70 -14.90
CA LEU A 338 33.03 -5.71 -14.68
C LEU A 338 31.67 -5.04 -14.35
N ALA A 339 31.70 -3.99 -13.55
CA ALA A 339 30.48 -3.28 -13.19
C ALA A 339 29.89 -2.53 -14.40
N GLU A 340 30.70 -1.86 -15.22
CA GLU A 340 30.24 -1.23 -16.45
C GLU A 340 29.61 -2.24 -17.42
N GLU A 341 30.25 -3.41 -17.60
CA GLU A 341 29.73 -4.49 -18.43
C GLU A 341 28.35 -4.96 -17.97
N LEU A 342 28.16 -5.15 -16.65
CA LEU A 342 26.93 -5.67 -16.05
C LEU A 342 25.80 -4.64 -16.03
N LEU A 343 26.13 -3.35 -15.85
CA LEU A 343 25.15 -2.29 -15.75
C LEU A 343 24.76 -1.70 -17.12
N LYS A 344 25.59 -1.88 -18.14
CA LYS A 344 25.33 -1.36 -19.50
C LYS A 344 23.94 -1.70 -20.07
N PRO A 345 23.36 -2.90 -19.82
CA PRO A 345 22.02 -3.23 -20.30
C PRO A 345 20.89 -2.51 -19.59
N LEU A 346 21.14 -1.87 -18.42
CA LEU A 346 20.11 -1.17 -17.67
C LEU A 346 19.87 0.23 -18.26
N GLN A 347 18.60 0.55 -18.52
CA GLN A 347 18.21 1.80 -19.19
C GLN A 347 18.40 3.04 -18.31
N SER A 348 18.23 2.89 -16.98
CA SER A 348 18.38 3.97 -15.99
C SER A 348 18.93 3.40 -14.68
N LEU A 349 19.81 4.17 -14.06
CA LEU A 349 20.38 3.90 -12.73
C LEU A 349 20.14 5.07 -11.75
N SER A 350 19.50 6.13 -12.19
CA SER A 350 19.36 7.37 -11.41
C SER A 350 18.53 7.21 -10.14
N ASP A 351 17.56 6.30 -10.18
CA ASP A 351 16.61 6.00 -9.09
C ASP A 351 16.99 4.77 -8.26
N LYS A 352 18.14 4.14 -8.57
CA LYS A 352 18.61 2.89 -7.96
C LYS A 352 19.82 3.11 -7.08
N LYS A 353 19.88 2.38 -5.97
CA LYS A 353 21.09 2.34 -5.13
C LYS A 353 21.95 1.13 -5.50
N LEU A 354 23.24 1.37 -5.70
CA LEU A 354 24.21 0.35 -6.01
C LEU A 354 25.01 -0.03 -4.78
N ILE A 355 25.26 -1.33 -4.60
CA ILE A 355 26.15 -1.90 -3.59
C ILE A 355 27.06 -2.89 -4.30
N ILE A 356 28.38 -2.75 -4.19
CA ILE A 356 29.33 -3.68 -4.78
C ILE A 356 29.74 -4.71 -3.73
N VAL A 357 29.48 -5.97 -4.04
CA VAL A 357 29.80 -7.10 -3.17
C VAL A 357 30.89 -7.95 -3.82
N LEU A 358 32.07 -7.88 -3.29
CA LEU A 358 33.21 -8.67 -3.73
C LEU A 358 33.21 -10.00 -2.98
N THR A 359 33.08 -11.09 -3.71
CA THR A 359 32.92 -12.43 -3.13
C THR A 359 34.22 -13.23 -3.12
N LYS A 360 34.18 -14.39 -2.43
CA LYS A 360 35.30 -15.33 -2.31
C LYS A 360 36.56 -14.71 -1.67
N SER A 361 36.38 -13.81 -0.70
CA SER A 361 37.46 -13.16 0.02
C SER A 361 38.37 -14.15 0.76
N ASP A 362 37.88 -15.35 1.07
CA ASP A 362 38.65 -16.47 1.60
C ASP A 362 39.76 -16.99 0.66
N LYS A 363 39.70 -16.63 -0.63
CA LYS A 363 40.71 -16.99 -1.63
C LYS A 363 41.68 -15.86 -1.96
N TRP A 364 41.52 -14.70 -1.30
CA TRP A 364 42.36 -13.54 -1.58
C TRP A 364 43.69 -13.61 -0.82
N GLN A 365 44.71 -12.94 -1.36
CA GLN A 365 45.94 -12.69 -0.62
C GLN A 365 45.68 -11.66 0.50
N ASN A 366 46.31 -11.83 1.66
CA ASN A 366 46.11 -10.99 2.84
C ASN A 366 46.35 -9.50 2.54
N GLU A 367 47.33 -9.16 1.70
CA GLU A 367 47.63 -7.78 1.27
C GLU A 367 46.47 -7.12 0.50
N LEU A 368 45.72 -7.92 -0.29
CA LEU A 368 44.55 -7.44 -1.01
C LEU A 368 43.40 -7.14 -0.07
N LEU A 369 43.19 -7.98 0.92
CA LEU A 369 42.15 -7.84 1.93
C LEU A 369 42.35 -6.58 2.78
N ASP A 370 43.59 -6.32 3.21
CA ASP A 370 43.92 -5.18 4.05
C ASP A 370 43.88 -3.85 3.28
N SER A 371 44.31 -3.86 2.03
CA SER A 371 44.19 -2.69 1.12
C SER A 371 42.71 -2.33 0.88
N PHE A 372 41.86 -3.36 0.72
CA PHE A 372 40.44 -3.15 0.45
C PHE A 372 39.68 -2.66 1.69
N LYS A 373 40.04 -3.11 2.90
CA LYS A 373 39.47 -2.62 4.16
C LYS A 373 39.72 -1.11 4.38
N GLN A 374 40.75 -0.55 3.76
CA GLN A 374 41.08 0.88 3.81
C GLN A 374 40.35 1.72 2.76
N LYS A 375 39.93 1.11 1.63
CA LYS A 375 39.23 1.78 0.51
C LYS A 375 37.77 1.35 0.47
N ARG A 376 36.92 1.92 1.34
CA ARG A 376 35.51 1.54 1.45
C ARG A 376 34.58 2.16 0.39
N GLN A 377 35.11 2.97 -0.53
CA GLN A 377 34.29 3.73 -1.50
C GLN A 377 35.03 3.81 -2.83
N LEU A 378 34.31 3.47 -3.92
CA LEU A 378 34.69 3.84 -5.28
C LEU A 378 34.11 5.22 -5.56
N THR A 379 34.93 6.24 -5.49
CA THR A 379 34.55 7.61 -5.88
C THR A 379 34.49 7.70 -7.40
N SER A 380 33.44 8.34 -7.89
CA SER A 380 33.17 8.62 -9.32
C SER A 380 32.68 7.45 -10.21
N PHE A 381 31.98 6.47 -9.63
CA PHE A 381 31.38 5.41 -10.42
C PHE A 381 29.95 5.78 -10.83
N LEU A 382 29.67 5.79 -12.13
CA LEU A 382 28.33 5.92 -12.72
C LEU A 382 27.46 7.08 -12.19
N GLN A 383 28.01 8.29 -12.06
CA GLN A 383 27.28 9.49 -11.60
C GLN A 383 26.74 9.42 -10.15
N GLN A 384 27.03 8.38 -9.40
CA GLN A 384 26.74 8.30 -7.97
C GLN A 384 27.99 8.71 -7.18
N SER A 385 27.82 9.63 -6.23
CA SER A 385 28.95 10.22 -5.50
C SER A 385 29.70 9.25 -4.59
N GLU A 386 29.02 8.19 -4.10
CA GLU A 386 29.60 7.18 -3.21
C GLU A 386 28.86 5.85 -3.36
N VAL A 387 29.53 4.83 -3.90
CA VAL A 387 29.01 3.46 -3.95
C VAL A 387 29.70 2.62 -2.90
N PRO A 388 28.97 2.06 -1.91
CA PRO A 388 29.57 1.19 -0.90
C PRO A 388 30.11 -0.09 -1.53
N VAL A 389 31.33 -0.48 -1.12
CA VAL A 389 31.99 -1.69 -1.53
C VAL A 389 32.30 -2.53 -0.31
N LEU A 390 31.93 -3.78 -0.34
CA LEU A 390 32.25 -4.73 0.73
C LEU A 390 32.87 -6.00 0.18
N ALA A 391 33.71 -6.66 0.99
CA ALA A 391 34.27 -7.97 0.70
C ALA A 391 33.63 -9.00 1.62
N THR A 392 33.21 -10.13 1.08
CA THR A 392 32.59 -11.21 1.87
C THR A 392 33.04 -12.59 1.40
N SER A 393 33.03 -13.53 2.35
CA SER A 393 33.14 -14.96 2.07
C SER A 393 31.89 -15.66 2.57
N THR A 394 31.19 -16.32 1.69
CA THR A 394 30.00 -17.11 2.05
C THR A 394 30.33 -18.37 2.86
N ARG A 395 31.62 -18.76 2.97
CA ARG A 395 32.08 -19.86 3.85
C ARG A 395 32.08 -19.44 5.32
N GLU A 396 32.35 -18.18 5.61
CA GLU A 396 32.33 -17.63 6.97
C GLU A 396 30.94 -17.19 7.41
N SER A 397 29.94 -17.24 6.52
CA SER A 397 28.53 -16.83 6.78
C SER A 397 28.38 -15.43 7.36
N ASP A 398 29.41 -14.61 7.29
CA ASP A 398 29.38 -13.24 7.84
C ASP A 398 28.85 -12.25 6.79
N ILE A 399 27.56 -11.95 6.92
CA ILE A 399 26.88 -10.93 6.13
C ILE A 399 26.49 -9.69 6.97
N SER A 400 27.08 -9.58 8.16
CA SER A 400 26.75 -8.49 9.10
C SER A 400 27.04 -7.11 8.52
N GLU A 401 28.10 -6.97 7.72
CA GLU A 401 28.43 -5.72 7.05
C GLU A 401 27.44 -5.38 5.93
N LEU A 402 27.03 -6.38 5.12
CA LEU A 402 26.00 -6.19 4.11
C LEU A 402 24.67 -5.80 4.76
N SER A 403 24.29 -6.47 5.85
CA SER A 403 23.06 -6.14 6.60
C SER A 403 23.07 -4.70 7.12
N LYS A 404 24.21 -4.20 7.61
CA LYS A 404 24.37 -2.80 8.03
C LYS A 404 24.21 -1.83 6.86
N ILE A 405 24.86 -2.10 5.73
CA ILE A 405 24.76 -1.25 4.53
C ILE A 405 23.31 -1.24 4.02
N LEU A 406 22.66 -2.40 3.95
CA LEU A 406 21.26 -2.50 3.54
C LEU A 406 20.33 -1.71 4.46
N THR A 407 20.49 -1.84 5.78
CA THR A 407 19.68 -1.08 6.75
C THR A 407 19.92 0.43 6.64
N GLN A 408 21.15 0.87 6.43
CA GLN A 408 21.44 2.28 6.21
C GLN A 408 20.85 2.78 4.90
N THR A 409 21.00 2.03 3.82
CA THR A 409 20.41 2.35 2.51
C THR A 409 18.87 2.44 2.60
N HIS A 410 18.24 1.55 3.37
CA HIS A 410 16.81 1.63 3.64
C HIS A 410 16.43 2.93 4.33
N ASP A 411 17.17 3.33 5.37
CA ASP A 411 16.89 4.56 6.09
C ASP A 411 17.14 5.82 5.25
N ASP A 412 18.12 5.79 4.36
CA ASP A 412 18.39 6.87 3.42
C ASP A 412 17.27 7.02 2.39
N LEU A 413 16.72 5.90 1.89
CA LEU A 413 15.64 5.89 0.90
C LEU A 413 14.27 6.23 1.50
N LEU A 414 13.98 5.76 2.73
CA LEU A 414 12.65 5.87 3.34
C LEU A 414 12.63 6.77 4.58
N GLY A 415 13.77 7.04 5.20
CA GLY A 415 13.87 7.76 6.47
C GLY A 415 13.49 9.24 6.39
N ALA A 416 13.66 9.87 5.23
CA ALA A 416 13.22 11.26 5.01
C ALA A 416 11.69 11.37 5.06
N GLY A 417 10.96 10.37 4.57
CA GLY A 417 9.50 10.28 4.63
C GLY A 417 8.95 10.06 6.05
N ARG A 418 9.68 9.29 6.89
CA ARG A 418 9.28 9.03 8.30
C ARG A 418 9.47 10.23 9.22
N LYS A 419 10.48 11.07 9.00
CA LYS A 419 10.77 12.26 9.84
C LYS A 419 9.89 13.47 9.51
N SER A 420 9.34 13.53 8.33
CA SER A 420 8.43 14.57 7.87
C SER A 420 7.00 14.16 8.24
N LYS A 421 6.27 15.05 8.95
CA LYS A 421 4.81 14.94 9.14
C LYS A 421 4.03 15.16 7.84
N SER A 422 4.66 15.00 6.67
CA SER A 422 4.06 15.20 5.35
C SER A 422 3.10 14.06 5.02
N ALA A 423 2.01 14.38 4.33
CA ALA A 423 1.13 13.36 3.76
C ALA A 423 1.88 12.59 2.66
N ILE A 424 1.70 11.28 2.62
CA ILE A 424 2.25 10.40 1.60
C ILE A 424 1.08 9.76 0.85
N LEU A 425 1.07 9.86 -0.47
CA LEU A 425 0.05 9.23 -1.31
C LEU A 425 0.19 7.71 -1.26
N ILE A 426 -0.94 7.03 -1.11
CA ILE A 426 -0.98 5.57 -0.92
C ILE A 426 -1.53 4.82 -2.13
N SER A 427 -2.17 5.50 -3.08
CA SER A 427 -2.75 4.85 -4.27
C SER A 427 -2.33 5.53 -5.56
N LYS A 428 -2.27 4.73 -6.64
CA LYS A 428 -1.99 5.23 -7.99
C LYS A 428 -3.03 6.26 -8.43
N ARG A 429 -4.30 6.04 -8.09
CA ARG A 429 -5.39 6.98 -8.36
C ARG A 429 -5.10 8.36 -7.78
N GLN A 430 -4.67 8.43 -6.51
CA GLN A 430 -4.33 9.70 -5.85
C GLN A 430 -3.19 10.42 -6.59
N GLN A 431 -2.15 9.68 -7.01
CA GLN A 431 -1.06 10.24 -7.81
C GLN A 431 -1.55 10.77 -9.15
N ASP A 432 -2.34 9.98 -9.89
CA ASP A 432 -2.83 10.36 -11.22
C ASP A 432 -3.70 11.62 -11.15
N LYS A 433 -4.59 11.72 -10.13
CA LYS A 433 -5.39 12.93 -9.91
C LYS A 433 -4.51 14.15 -9.54
N THR A 434 -3.47 13.94 -8.74
CA THR A 434 -2.49 15.01 -8.44
C THR A 434 -1.76 15.48 -9.71
N LEU A 435 -1.35 14.57 -10.58
CA LEU A 435 -0.69 14.90 -11.84
C LEU A 435 -1.62 15.67 -12.81
N LEU A 436 -2.89 15.29 -12.88
CA LEU A 436 -3.90 16.02 -13.66
C LEU A 436 -4.13 17.42 -13.10
N ALA A 437 -4.16 17.58 -11.79
CA ALA A 437 -4.24 18.90 -11.15
C ALA A 437 -3.03 19.78 -11.47
N ILE A 438 -1.82 19.20 -11.49
CA ILE A 438 -0.57 19.89 -11.88
C ILE A 438 -0.65 20.34 -13.34
N ALA A 439 -1.08 19.47 -14.25
CA ALA A 439 -1.18 19.80 -15.68
C ALA A 439 -2.16 20.95 -15.96
N ALA A 440 -3.29 20.97 -15.25
CA ALA A 440 -4.24 22.07 -15.31
C ALA A 440 -3.65 23.38 -14.76
N LEU A 441 -2.89 23.29 -13.65
CA LEU A 441 -2.22 24.43 -13.04
C LEU A 441 -1.08 24.97 -13.92
N ASP A 442 -0.31 24.09 -14.58
CA ASP A 442 0.70 24.48 -15.58
C ASP A 442 0.08 25.25 -16.74
N SER A 443 -1.10 24.81 -17.20
CA SER A 443 -1.87 25.51 -18.23
C SER A 443 -2.33 26.90 -17.75
N ALA A 444 -2.76 27.02 -16.49
CA ALA A 444 -3.14 28.30 -15.90
C ALA A 444 -1.94 29.25 -15.81
N ILE A 445 -0.77 28.77 -15.38
CA ILE A 445 0.48 29.54 -15.30
C ILE A 445 0.88 30.08 -16.70
N ASP A 446 0.88 29.21 -17.71
CA ASP A 446 1.20 29.59 -19.11
C ASP A 446 0.26 30.67 -19.64
N LEU A 447 -1.05 30.58 -19.32
CA LEU A 447 -2.03 31.61 -19.70
C LEU A 447 -1.77 32.96 -19.00
N VAL A 448 -1.41 32.92 -17.70
CA VAL A 448 -1.04 34.16 -16.96
C VAL A 448 0.22 34.80 -17.55
N GLU A 449 1.25 33.99 -17.87
CA GLU A 449 2.50 34.50 -18.52
C GLU A 449 2.21 35.14 -19.88
N LYS A 450 1.31 34.57 -20.66
CA LYS A 450 0.88 35.09 -21.97
C LYS A 450 -0.10 36.25 -21.86
N LYS A 451 -0.52 36.64 -20.66
CA LYS A 451 -1.56 37.63 -20.41
C LYS A 451 -2.84 37.35 -21.18
N ASP A 452 -3.25 36.06 -21.24
CA ASP A 452 -4.48 35.63 -21.88
C ASP A 452 -5.71 36.02 -21.01
N PHE A 453 -6.90 35.75 -21.52
CA PHE A 453 -8.17 36.12 -20.88
C PHE A 453 -8.37 35.45 -19.50
N PRO A 454 -8.78 36.20 -18.45
CA PRO A 454 -9.00 35.69 -17.10
C PRO A 454 -9.95 34.49 -17.05
N GLU A 455 -10.95 34.42 -17.96
CA GLU A 455 -11.92 33.32 -18.03
C GLU A 455 -11.26 31.98 -18.36
N LYS A 456 -10.22 31.98 -19.19
CA LYS A 456 -9.46 30.77 -19.51
C LYS A 456 -8.63 30.32 -18.32
N ILE A 457 -8.02 31.27 -17.61
CA ILE A 457 -7.23 31.00 -16.41
C ILE A 457 -8.15 30.41 -15.33
N ALA A 458 -9.30 31.04 -15.09
CA ALA A 458 -10.31 30.58 -14.14
C ALA A 458 -10.79 29.16 -14.49
N SER A 459 -11.00 28.85 -15.78
CA SER A 459 -11.37 27.52 -16.24
C SER A 459 -10.29 26.46 -15.90
N MET A 460 -9.00 26.78 -16.08
CA MET A 460 -7.90 25.85 -15.75
C MET A 460 -7.74 25.68 -14.23
N LEU A 461 -7.90 26.75 -13.45
CA LEU A 461 -7.88 26.67 -11.99
C LEU A 461 -9.06 25.84 -11.45
N ASN A 462 -10.25 25.99 -12.02
CA ASN A 462 -11.41 25.16 -11.66
C ASN A 462 -11.15 23.69 -11.97
N SER A 463 -10.55 23.37 -13.14
CA SER A 463 -10.15 22.00 -13.48
C SER A 463 -9.12 21.45 -12.49
N SER A 464 -8.13 22.24 -12.08
CA SER A 464 -7.15 21.83 -11.07
C SER A 464 -7.81 21.55 -9.71
N ALA A 465 -8.68 22.45 -9.23
CA ALA A 465 -9.44 22.28 -8.01
C ALA A 465 -10.34 21.01 -8.03
N HIS A 466 -10.98 20.77 -9.18
CA HIS A 466 -11.79 19.56 -9.42
C HIS A 466 -10.96 18.29 -9.23
N HIS A 467 -9.79 18.19 -9.88
CA HIS A 467 -8.94 17.01 -9.75
C HIS A 467 -8.41 16.79 -8.33
N VAL A 468 -8.10 17.87 -7.59
CA VAL A 468 -7.75 17.76 -6.16
C VAL A 468 -8.93 17.27 -5.32
N SER A 469 -10.17 17.74 -5.60
CA SER A 469 -11.38 17.27 -4.91
C SER A 469 -11.68 15.80 -5.17
N GLU A 470 -11.37 15.30 -6.35
CA GLU A 470 -11.50 13.87 -6.69
C GLU A 470 -10.58 12.97 -5.82
N ILE A 471 -9.46 13.48 -5.31
CA ILE A 471 -8.58 12.71 -4.42
C ILE A 471 -9.33 12.25 -3.17
N VAL A 472 -10.08 13.14 -2.55
CA VAL A 472 -10.87 12.86 -1.33
C VAL A 472 -12.25 12.29 -1.61
N GLY A 473 -12.68 12.26 -2.89
CA GLY A 473 -13.94 11.68 -3.32
C GLY A 473 -15.15 12.61 -3.21
N GLU A 474 -14.94 13.93 -3.12
CA GLU A 474 -16.06 14.89 -3.10
C GLU A 474 -16.83 14.89 -4.43
N ILE A 475 -16.17 14.50 -5.52
CA ILE A 475 -16.73 14.38 -6.85
C ILE A 475 -16.27 13.04 -7.43
N GLY A 476 -17.16 12.08 -7.56
CA GLY A 476 -16.87 10.77 -8.13
C GLY A 476 -18.03 10.28 -8.98
N THR A 477 -17.74 9.68 -10.13
CA THR A 477 -18.74 8.93 -10.88
C THR A 477 -18.93 7.56 -10.24
N GLU A 478 -20.12 6.97 -10.38
CA GLU A 478 -20.48 5.65 -9.86
C GLU A 478 -19.49 4.57 -10.33
N ASP A 479 -19.06 4.63 -11.60
CA ASP A 479 -18.07 3.72 -12.19
C ASP A 479 -16.70 3.77 -11.50
N VAL A 480 -16.25 4.96 -11.08
CA VAL A 480 -14.97 5.13 -10.36
C VAL A 480 -15.06 4.49 -8.97
N LEU A 481 -16.18 4.68 -8.27
CA LEU A 481 -16.40 4.07 -6.95
C LEU A 481 -16.51 2.54 -7.07
N GLU A 482 -17.23 2.01 -8.07
CA GLU A 482 -17.34 0.57 -8.30
C GLU A 482 -15.97 -0.05 -8.58
N ASN A 483 -15.13 0.58 -9.39
CA ASN A 483 -13.77 0.12 -9.66
C ASN A 483 -12.89 0.10 -8.40
N ILE A 484 -12.97 1.14 -7.56
CA ILE A 484 -12.18 1.20 -6.31
C ILE A 484 -12.61 0.09 -5.36
N PHE A 485 -13.91 -0.05 -5.09
CA PHE A 485 -14.42 -1.00 -4.11
C PHE A 485 -14.40 -2.45 -4.58
N SER A 486 -14.38 -2.71 -5.90
CA SER A 486 -14.25 -4.07 -6.44
C SER A 486 -12.93 -4.78 -6.07
N SER A 487 -11.89 -4.03 -5.76
CA SER A 487 -10.59 -4.58 -5.32
C SER A 487 -10.56 -4.97 -3.84
N PHE A 488 -11.55 -4.53 -3.06
CA PHE A 488 -11.60 -4.79 -1.62
C PHE A 488 -12.03 -6.23 -1.30
N CYS A 489 -11.70 -6.68 -0.11
CA CYS A 489 -12.21 -7.96 0.40
C CYS A 489 -13.72 -7.94 0.60
N ILE A 490 -14.39 -9.06 0.33
CA ILE A 490 -15.80 -9.28 0.68
C ILE A 490 -15.94 -9.22 2.21
N GLY A 491 -16.97 -8.51 2.70
CA GLY A 491 -17.20 -8.34 4.14
C GLY A 491 -16.54 -7.10 4.76
N LYS A 492 -15.95 -6.28 3.89
CA LYS A 492 -15.40 -4.96 4.24
C LYS A 492 -16.01 -3.82 3.44
#